data_aa50d5c8d5f9ec6bfd06d86ae90be12c
#
_entry.id   aa50d5c8d5f9ec6bfd06d86ae90be12c
#
_cell.length_a   1.000
_cell.length_b   1.000
_cell.length_c   1.000
_cell.angle_alpha   90.00
_cell.angle_beta   90.00
_cell.angle_gamma   90.00
#
_symmetry.space_group_name_H-M   'P 1'
#
loop_
_entity.id
_entity.type
_entity.pdbx_description
1 polymer ?
#
loop_
_entity_poly.entity_id
_entity_poly.type
_entity_poly.pdbx_seq_one_letter_code
_entity_poly.pdbx_strand_id
1 'polypeptide(L)'
;GERTGNCPTEAMCIEYAQMRGTTDGMDLTAITELADYFEKEIGYSIPPRTPFAGKAFNATRAGIHADGLLKDEEIYNVFNTQKILGRRPTVSISNTSGAAGIAFWINAYYDIPADDAVSKTDDVVVAVKKMVDDEYAAGRNTVMGDDELDNMVRIFDKDLHRKFTEHINKR
;
A
#
# COMPACT_ATOMS: atom_id res chain seq x y z
N GLY A 1 -3.51 -11.26 -25.24
CA GLY A 1 -3.78 -11.20 -26.66
C GLY A 1 -2.64 -11.70 -27.52
N GLU A 2 -3.03 -12.29 -28.62
CA GLU A 2 -2.05 -12.97 -29.49
C GLU A 2 -1.11 -12.00 -30.22
N ARG A 3 -1.55 -10.77 -30.46
CA ARG A 3 -0.77 -9.76 -31.17
C ARG A 3 -0.62 -8.46 -30.36
N THR A 4 -1.67 -7.64 -30.37
CA THR A 4 -1.64 -6.29 -29.77
C THR A 4 -2.20 -6.25 -28.36
N GLY A 5 -2.63 -7.36 -27.82
CA GLY A 5 -3.28 -7.47 -26.52
C GLY A 5 -4.81 -7.55 -26.63
N ASN A 6 -5.42 -8.00 -25.55
CA ASN A 6 -6.85 -7.93 -25.32
C ASN A 6 -7.15 -6.76 -24.39
N CYS A 7 -8.42 -6.32 -24.36
CA CYS A 7 -8.83 -5.37 -23.34
C CYS A 7 -8.78 -6.06 -21.96
N PRO A 8 -8.06 -5.52 -21.00
CA PRO A 8 -8.02 -6.09 -19.64
C PRO A 8 -9.40 -6.02 -18.98
N THR A 9 -9.85 -7.12 -18.39
CA THR A 9 -11.20 -7.20 -17.80
C THR A 9 -11.34 -6.21 -16.63
N GLU A 10 -10.33 -6.09 -15.78
CA GLU A 10 -10.28 -5.15 -14.66
C GLU A 10 -10.43 -3.70 -15.13
N ALA A 11 -9.74 -3.33 -16.21
CA ALA A 11 -9.85 -1.98 -16.77
C ALA A 11 -11.25 -1.72 -17.32
N MET A 12 -11.84 -2.71 -18.01
CA MET A 12 -13.20 -2.60 -18.56
C MET A 12 -14.25 -2.43 -17.47
N CYS A 13 -14.15 -3.19 -16.36
CA CYS A 13 -15.10 -3.09 -15.25
C CYS A 13 -15.03 -1.71 -14.58
N ILE A 14 -13.83 -1.19 -14.34
CA ILE A 14 -13.64 0.13 -13.74
C ILE A 14 -14.14 1.23 -14.67
N GLU A 15 -13.75 1.19 -15.95
CA GLU A 15 -14.18 2.18 -16.93
C GLU A 15 -15.71 2.18 -17.12
N TYR A 16 -16.30 1.00 -17.18
CA TYR A 16 -17.76 0.86 -17.25
C TYR A 16 -18.43 1.54 -16.05
N ALA A 17 -17.95 1.25 -14.84
CA ALA A 17 -18.52 1.82 -13.62
C ALA A 17 -18.37 3.36 -13.60
N GLN A 18 -17.23 3.90 -14.03
CA GLN A 18 -17.01 5.34 -14.12
C GLN A 18 -17.95 6.00 -15.14
N MET A 19 -18.05 5.45 -16.34
CA MET A 19 -18.90 6.02 -17.41
C MET A 19 -20.40 5.95 -17.08
N ARG A 20 -20.83 4.90 -16.39
CA ARG A 20 -22.24 4.68 -16.04
C ARG A 20 -22.64 5.34 -14.70
N GLY A 21 -21.68 5.67 -13.86
CA GLY A 21 -21.93 6.12 -12.49
C GLY A 21 -22.51 5.03 -11.56
N THR A 22 -22.42 3.77 -11.97
CA THR A 22 -22.90 2.60 -11.23
C THR A 22 -22.09 1.36 -11.60
N THR A 23 -21.95 0.42 -10.67
CA THR A 23 -21.33 -0.88 -10.95
C THR A 23 -22.33 -1.88 -11.55
N ASP A 24 -23.62 -1.54 -11.61
CA ASP A 24 -24.71 -2.43 -12.02
C ASP A 24 -24.65 -3.82 -11.33
N GLY A 25 -24.25 -3.81 -10.05
CA GLY A 25 -24.16 -5.00 -9.21
C GLY A 25 -22.84 -5.78 -9.33
N MET A 26 -21.86 -5.30 -10.12
CA MET A 26 -20.51 -5.87 -10.10
C MET A 26 -19.84 -5.58 -8.76
N ASP A 27 -19.26 -6.61 -8.15
CA ASP A 27 -18.35 -6.48 -7.03
C ASP A 27 -16.92 -6.27 -7.56
N LEU A 28 -16.45 -5.04 -7.51
CA LEU A 28 -15.12 -4.68 -8.00
C LEU A 28 -13.99 -5.13 -7.06
N THR A 29 -14.28 -5.50 -5.81
CA THR A 29 -13.27 -6.08 -4.90
C THR A 29 -12.77 -7.43 -5.41
N ALA A 30 -13.60 -8.16 -6.17
CA ALA A 30 -13.23 -9.39 -6.83
C ALA A 30 -12.02 -9.27 -7.78
N ILE A 31 -11.71 -8.07 -8.28
CA ILE A 31 -10.51 -7.82 -9.08
C ILE A 31 -9.25 -8.16 -8.29
N THR A 32 -9.20 -7.77 -7.02
CA THR A 32 -8.08 -8.08 -6.12
C THR A 32 -7.97 -9.56 -5.83
N GLU A 33 -9.10 -10.21 -5.51
CA GLU A 33 -9.14 -11.65 -5.23
C GLU A 33 -8.73 -12.48 -6.46
N LEU A 34 -9.17 -12.09 -7.64
CA LEU A 34 -8.79 -12.73 -8.90
C LEU A 34 -7.30 -12.56 -9.19
N ALA A 35 -6.74 -11.36 -8.98
CA ALA A 35 -5.31 -11.12 -9.16
C ALA A 35 -4.48 -12.03 -8.23
N ASP A 36 -4.87 -12.12 -6.97
CA ASP A 36 -4.24 -13.00 -5.99
C ASP A 36 -4.36 -14.48 -6.37
N TYR A 37 -5.53 -14.92 -6.83
CA TYR A 37 -5.76 -16.28 -7.30
C TYR A 37 -4.86 -16.64 -8.50
N PHE A 38 -4.76 -15.74 -9.48
CA PHE A 38 -3.89 -15.95 -10.64
C PHE A 38 -2.43 -16.10 -10.24
N GLU A 39 -1.94 -15.30 -9.28
CA GLU A 39 -0.56 -15.40 -8.82
C GLU A 39 -0.31 -16.64 -7.95
N LYS A 40 -1.18 -16.92 -6.97
CA LYS A 40 -0.95 -17.98 -5.97
C LYS A 40 -1.29 -19.36 -6.49
N GLU A 41 -2.43 -19.51 -7.17
CA GLU A 41 -2.95 -20.83 -7.58
C GLU A 41 -2.56 -21.21 -9.02
N ILE A 42 -2.50 -20.22 -9.91
CA ILE A 42 -2.16 -20.46 -11.31
C ILE A 42 -0.66 -20.25 -11.58
N GLY A 43 0.04 -19.53 -10.71
CA GLY A 43 1.46 -19.21 -10.87
C GLY A 43 1.73 -18.18 -11.98
N TYR A 44 0.71 -17.38 -12.35
CA TYR A 44 0.87 -16.31 -13.33
C TYR A 44 1.37 -15.04 -12.65
N SER A 45 2.56 -14.58 -13.04
CA SER A 45 3.14 -13.36 -12.49
C SER A 45 2.52 -12.13 -13.16
N ILE A 46 1.72 -11.38 -12.40
CA ILE A 46 1.16 -10.11 -12.86
C ILE A 46 2.24 -9.03 -12.71
N PRO A 47 2.54 -8.23 -13.77
CA PRO A 47 3.48 -7.13 -13.64
C PRO A 47 3.06 -6.19 -12.50
N PRO A 48 3.97 -5.81 -11.57
CA PRO A 48 3.58 -5.13 -10.33
C PRO A 48 2.83 -3.81 -10.51
N ARG A 49 3.01 -3.15 -11.66
CA ARG A 49 2.35 -1.87 -11.99
C ARG A 49 1.17 -2.00 -12.95
N THR A 50 0.69 -3.22 -13.19
CA THR A 50 -0.53 -3.41 -13.98
C THR A 50 -1.68 -2.64 -13.31
N PRO A 51 -2.36 -1.75 -14.04
CA PRO A 51 -3.47 -0.97 -13.48
C PRO A 51 -4.48 -1.87 -12.77
N PHE A 52 -4.91 -1.48 -11.59
CA PHE A 52 -5.90 -2.13 -10.73
C PHE A 52 -5.54 -3.54 -10.20
N ALA A 53 -4.82 -4.34 -10.96
CA ALA A 53 -4.48 -5.74 -10.61
C ALA A 53 -3.07 -5.91 -10.03
N GLY A 54 -2.09 -5.11 -10.45
CA GLY A 54 -0.70 -5.24 -10.01
C GLY A 54 -0.48 -4.88 -8.53
N LYS A 55 0.44 -5.53 -7.86
CA LYS A 55 0.71 -5.32 -6.41
C LYS A 55 1.15 -3.90 -6.07
N ALA A 56 1.72 -3.18 -7.01
CA ALA A 56 2.25 -1.83 -6.80
C ALA A 56 1.54 -0.77 -7.66
N PHE A 57 0.32 -1.04 -8.16
CA PHE A 57 -0.37 -0.08 -9.03
C PHE A 57 -0.70 1.23 -8.30
N ASN A 58 -1.04 1.15 -7.01
CA ASN A 58 -1.36 2.28 -6.14
C ASN A 58 -0.26 2.59 -5.11
N ALA A 59 0.98 2.13 -5.38
CA ALA A 59 2.13 2.39 -4.52
C ALA A 59 2.80 3.72 -4.86
N THR A 60 3.07 4.54 -3.85
CA THR A 60 3.86 5.77 -3.97
C THR A 60 5.17 5.67 -3.20
N ARG A 61 6.15 6.52 -3.56
CA ARG A 61 7.46 6.62 -2.88
C ARG A 61 7.75 8.03 -2.36
N ALA A 62 7.11 9.03 -2.92
CA ALA A 62 7.38 10.42 -2.56
C ALA A 62 6.66 10.81 -1.26
N GLY A 63 7.39 11.42 -0.33
CA GLY A 63 6.86 11.86 0.97
C GLY A 63 5.69 12.82 0.86
N ILE A 64 5.69 13.71 -0.14
CA ILE A 64 4.58 14.63 -0.39
C ILE A 64 3.30 13.89 -0.81
N HIS A 65 3.42 12.80 -1.57
CA HIS A 65 2.28 11.96 -1.93
C HIS A 65 1.76 11.20 -0.72
N ALA A 66 2.65 10.68 0.14
CA ALA A 66 2.27 10.02 1.38
C ALA A 66 1.52 10.97 2.32
N ASP A 67 1.96 12.24 2.46
CA ASP A 67 1.28 13.25 3.27
C ASP A 67 -0.12 13.60 2.70
N GLY A 68 -0.26 13.61 1.38
CA GLY A 68 -1.57 13.77 0.72
C GLY A 68 -2.50 12.59 0.97
N LEU A 69 -2.00 11.36 0.82
CA LEU A 69 -2.77 10.12 1.06
C LEU A 69 -3.22 9.98 2.52
N LEU A 70 -2.43 10.49 3.49
CA LEU A 70 -2.83 10.53 4.90
C LEU A 70 -4.05 11.43 5.15
N LYS A 71 -4.24 12.46 4.31
CA LYS A 71 -5.36 13.41 4.42
C LYS A 71 -6.58 12.90 3.69
N ASP A 72 -6.40 12.52 2.44
CA ASP A 72 -7.44 11.97 1.59
C ASP A 72 -6.80 11.20 0.42
N GLU A 73 -7.21 9.95 0.24
CA GLU A 73 -6.71 9.12 -0.85
C GLU A 73 -7.02 9.71 -2.23
N GLU A 74 -8.18 10.33 -2.39
CA GLU A 74 -8.65 10.87 -3.69
C GLU A 74 -7.88 12.13 -4.15
N ILE A 75 -6.96 12.67 -3.32
CA ILE A 75 -6.02 13.71 -3.76
C ILE A 75 -5.12 13.22 -4.90
N TYR A 76 -4.75 11.93 -4.90
CA TYR A 76 -3.83 11.33 -5.88
C TYR A 76 -4.44 10.18 -6.67
N ASN A 77 -5.48 9.55 -6.16
CA ASN A 77 -6.19 8.46 -6.84
C ASN A 77 -7.51 8.97 -7.43
N VAL A 78 -7.93 8.40 -8.56
CA VAL A 78 -9.19 8.76 -9.23
C VAL A 78 -10.42 8.37 -8.40
N PHE A 79 -10.26 7.39 -7.51
CA PHE A 79 -11.27 6.90 -6.58
C PHE A 79 -10.59 6.31 -5.34
N ASN A 80 -11.35 6.08 -4.29
CA ASN A 80 -10.87 5.39 -3.08
C ASN A 80 -10.65 3.90 -3.38
N THR A 81 -9.37 3.48 -3.46
CA THR A 81 -9.01 2.12 -3.85
C THR A 81 -9.35 1.08 -2.79
N GLN A 82 -9.36 1.47 -1.51
CA GLN A 82 -9.84 0.60 -0.43
C GLN A 82 -11.33 0.29 -0.59
N LYS A 83 -12.13 1.30 -0.88
CA LYS A 83 -13.58 1.15 -1.02
C LYS A 83 -13.97 0.35 -2.26
N ILE A 84 -13.28 0.58 -3.38
CA ILE A 84 -13.66 0.01 -4.68
C ILE A 84 -12.99 -1.33 -4.93
N LEU A 85 -11.72 -1.49 -4.56
CA LEU A 85 -10.92 -2.69 -4.84
C LEU A 85 -10.56 -3.51 -3.61
N GLY A 86 -10.94 -3.07 -2.41
CA GLY A 86 -10.48 -3.68 -1.17
C GLY A 86 -8.98 -3.50 -0.90
N ARG A 87 -8.30 -2.56 -1.59
CA ARG A 87 -6.85 -2.38 -1.55
C ARG A 87 -6.48 -0.98 -1.10
N ARG A 88 -5.78 -0.90 0.02
CA ARG A 88 -5.25 0.38 0.50
C ARG A 88 -4.06 0.83 -0.36
N PRO A 89 -3.87 2.15 -0.54
CA PRO A 89 -2.64 2.67 -1.08
C PRO A 89 -1.46 2.20 -0.24
N THR A 90 -0.32 1.97 -0.88
CA THR A 90 0.91 1.61 -0.21
C THR A 90 1.98 2.67 -0.41
N VAL A 91 2.87 2.81 0.57
CA VAL A 91 4.02 3.70 0.48
C VAL A 91 5.29 2.87 0.59
N SER A 92 6.10 2.87 -0.47
CA SER A 92 7.41 2.24 -0.42
C SER A 92 8.41 3.17 0.25
N ILE A 93 9.07 2.69 1.30
CA ILE A 93 10.03 3.48 2.07
C ILE A 93 11.43 3.41 1.43
N SER A 94 12.03 4.57 1.20
CA SER A 94 13.36 4.74 0.64
C SER A 94 14.08 5.95 1.24
N ASN A 95 15.28 6.26 0.74
CA ASN A 95 16.04 7.45 1.16
C ASN A 95 15.31 8.78 0.94
N THR A 96 14.32 8.82 0.06
CA THR A 96 13.50 10.02 -0.20
C THR A 96 12.23 10.09 0.64
N SER A 97 11.96 9.08 1.46
CA SER A 97 10.76 9.02 2.29
C SER A 97 10.93 9.87 3.55
N GLY A 98 10.02 10.80 3.79
CA GLY A 98 9.95 11.58 5.01
C GLY A 98 9.18 10.88 6.13
N ALA A 99 9.12 11.52 7.31
CA ALA A 99 8.36 11.01 8.47
C ALA A 99 6.89 10.72 8.15
N ALA A 100 6.25 11.50 7.27
CA ALA A 100 4.88 11.24 6.83
C ALA A 100 4.74 9.89 6.10
N GLY A 101 5.74 9.50 5.28
CA GLY A 101 5.77 8.21 4.62
C GLY A 101 5.89 7.05 5.61
N ILE A 102 6.75 7.20 6.63
CA ILE A 102 6.90 6.20 7.70
C ILE A 102 5.60 6.07 8.50
N ALA A 103 4.98 7.18 8.91
CA ALA A 103 3.71 7.16 9.63
C ALA A 103 2.61 6.48 8.81
N PHE A 104 2.53 6.81 7.50
CA PHE A 104 1.58 6.15 6.61
C PHE A 104 1.83 4.64 6.55
N TRP A 105 3.09 4.22 6.37
CA TRP A 105 3.43 2.80 6.30
C TRP A 105 3.05 2.07 7.59
N ILE A 106 3.39 2.62 8.76
CA ILE A 106 3.05 2.02 10.06
C ILE A 106 1.53 1.85 10.18
N ASN A 107 0.75 2.91 9.93
CA ASN A 107 -0.69 2.88 10.05
C ASN A 107 -1.33 1.86 9.08
N ALA A 108 -0.84 1.80 7.84
CA ALA A 108 -1.35 0.89 6.83
C ALA A 108 -0.95 -0.57 7.08
N TYR A 109 0.31 -0.80 7.45
CA TYR A 109 0.85 -2.14 7.67
C TYR A 109 0.19 -2.84 8.86
N TYR A 110 0.05 -2.13 9.98
CA TYR A 110 -0.58 -2.66 11.19
C TYR A 110 -2.11 -2.50 11.22
N ASP A 111 -2.72 -1.94 10.18
CA ASP A 111 -4.15 -1.66 10.12
C ASP A 111 -4.66 -0.86 11.32
N ILE A 112 -3.90 0.18 11.69
CA ILE A 112 -4.20 0.99 12.88
C ILE A 112 -5.47 1.82 12.62
N PRO A 113 -6.48 1.76 13.51
CA PRO A 113 -7.68 2.59 13.41
C PRO A 113 -7.34 4.08 13.42
N ALA A 114 -8.16 4.90 12.76
CA ALA A 114 -7.92 6.34 12.64
C ALA A 114 -7.74 7.06 13.99
N ASP A 115 -8.48 6.62 15.02
CA ASP A 115 -8.41 7.20 16.37
C ASP A 115 -7.10 6.87 17.10
N ASP A 116 -6.42 5.79 16.73
CA ASP A 116 -5.14 5.32 17.29
C ASP A 116 -3.95 5.63 16.34
N ALA A 117 -4.19 6.24 15.18
CA ALA A 117 -3.20 6.41 14.13
C ALA A 117 -1.99 7.23 14.59
N VAL A 118 -0.80 6.69 14.34
CA VAL A 118 0.45 7.40 14.62
C VAL A 118 0.65 8.56 13.64
N SER A 119 1.13 9.67 14.18
CA SER A 119 1.44 10.88 13.44
C SER A 119 2.91 10.93 13.04
N LYS A 120 3.27 11.81 12.12
CA LYS A 120 4.66 12.02 11.69
C LYS A 120 5.59 12.55 12.79
N THR A 121 5.06 12.97 13.92
CA THR A 121 5.81 13.51 15.06
C THR A 121 5.97 12.52 16.20
N ASP A 122 5.34 11.36 16.11
CA ASP A 122 5.41 10.35 17.17
C ASP A 122 6.80 9.70 17.23
N ASP A 123 7.24 9.38 18.45
CA ASP A 123 8.60 8.90 18.73
C ASP A 123 8.96 7.67 17.90
N VAL A 124 8.02 6.74 17.70
CA VAL A 124 8.24 5.55 16.88
C VAL A 124 8.54 5.92 15.42
N VAL A 125 7.82 6.90 14.87
CA VAL A 125 8.03 7.36 13.49
C VAL A 125 9.38 8.03 13.33
N VAL A 126 9.76 8.89 14.30
CA VAL A 126 11.05 9.57 14.31
C VAL A 126 12.20 8.56 14.43
N ALA A 127 12.06 7.57 15.30
CA ALA A 127 13.08 6.53 15.49
C ALA A 127 13.24 5.63 14.24
N VAL A 128 12.14 5.14 13.67
CA VAL A 128 12.18 4.33 12.44
C VAL A 128 12.76 5.14 11.28
N LYS A 129 12.39 6.42 11.14
CA LYS A 129 12.97 7.30 10.13
C LYS A 129 14.48 7.41 10.27
N LYS A 130 14.97 7.58 11.49
CA LYS A 130 16.41 7.63 11.76
C LYS A 130 17.11 6.32 11.37
N MET A 131 16.53 5.16 11.73
CA MET A 131 17.09 3.86 11.35
C MET A 131 17.15 3.69 9.84
N VAL A 132 16.10 4.11 9.11
CA VAL A 132 16.07 4.10 7.65
C VAL A 132 17.18 4.98 7.08
N ASP A 133 17.36 6.21 7.60
CA ASP A 133 18.42 7.11 7.14
C ASP A 133 19.82 6.54 7.38
N ASP A 134 20.04 5.89 8.53
CA ASP A 134 21.31 5.25 8.87
C ASP A 134 21.63 4.09 7.89
N GLU A 135 20.65 3.27 7.50
CA GLU A 135 20.81 2.23 6.47
C GLU A 135 21.24 2.80 5.11
N TYR A 136 20.60 3.90 4.67
CA TYR A 136 20.98 4.55 3.41
C TYR A 136 22.33 5.27 3.49
N ALA A 137 22.66 5.85 4.63
CA ALA A 137 23.98 6.41 4.89
C ALA A 137 25.10 5.34 4.85
N ALA A 138 24.77 4.11 5.25
CA ALA A 138 25.66 2.95 5.17
C ALA A 138 25.81 2.37 3.75
N GLY A 139 25.13 2.93 2.74
CA GLY A 139 25.28 2.57 1.33
C GLY A 139 24.16 1.73 0.73
N ARG A 140 23.02 1.59 1.43
CA ARG A 140 21.85 0.93 0.87
C ARG A 140 21.34 1.66 -0.38
N ASN A 141 20.93 0.90 -1.40
CA ASN A 141 20.40 1.43 -2.66
C ASN A 141 19.04 0.82 -3.07
N THR A 142 18.48 -0.07 -2.26
CA THR A 142 17.16 -0.70 -2.46
C THR A 142 16.11 -0.10 -1.54
N VAL A 143 14.84 -0.21 -1.90
CA VAL A 143 13.73 0.14 -0.98
C VAL A 143 13.75 -0.75 0.26
N MET A 144 13.21 -0.24 1.37
CA MET A 144 13.03 -1.02 2.58
C MET A 144 11.94 -2.08 2.37
N GLY A 145 12.20 -3.31 2.82
CA GLY A 145 11.19 -4.36 2.88
C GLY A 145 10.26 -4.20 4.07
N ASP A 146 9.04 -4.73 3.95
CA ASP A 146 8.07 -4.67 5.05
C ASP A 146 8.59 -5.38 6.32
N ASP A 147 9.24 -6.54 6.17
CA ASP A 147 9.84 -7.28 7.29
C ASP A 147 10.96 -6.48 7.99
N GLU A 148 11.72 -5.69 7.24
CA GLU A 148 12.78 -4.85 7.79
C GLU A 148 12.19 -3.71 8.60
N LEU A 149 11.16 -3.05 8.06
CA LEU A 149 10.45 -1.96 8.73
C LEU A 149 9.71 -2.46 9.98
N ASP A 150 9.04 -3.61 9.89
CA ASP A 150 8.40 -4.27 11.03
C ASP A 150 9.40 -4.53 12.16
N ASN A 151 10.58 -5.05 11.82
CA ASN A 151 11.64 -5.27 12.79
C ASN A 151 12.12 -3.96 13.44
N MET A 152 12.22 -2.86 12.69
CA MET A 152 12.58 -1.54 13.24
C MET A 152 11.53 -1.04 14.23
N VAL A 153 10.24 -1.16 13.89
CA VAL A 153 9.14 -0.82 14.81
C VAL A 153 9.21 -1.69 16.06
N ARG A 154 9.39 -2.99 15.91
CA ARG A 154 9.50 -3.93 17.05
C ARG A 154 10.67 -3.64 17.97
N ILE A 155 11.81 -3.19 17.43
CA ILE A 155 12.98 -2.80 18.24
C ILE A 155 12.68 -1.58 19.08
N PHE A 156 12.01 -0.59 18.53
CA PHE A 156 11.75 0.68 19.19
C PHE A 156 10.49 0.65 20.06
N ASP A 157 9.38 0.13 19.57
CA ASP A 157 8.08 0.10 20.25
C ASP A 157 7.46 -1.29 20.22
N LYS A 158 7.85 -2.10 21.22
CA LYS A 158 7.35 -3.47 21.40
C LYS A 158 5.86 -3.52 21.72
N ASP A 159 5.32 -2.49 22.36
CA ASP A 159 3.92 -2.46 22.78
C ASP A 159 3.01 -2.17 21.57
N LEU A 160 3.39 -1.20 20.73
CA LEU A 160 2.71 -0.95 19.47
C LEU A 160 2.76 -2.19 18.58
N HIS A 161 3.94 -2.76 18.38
CA HIS A 161 4.12 -3.98 17.59
C HIS A 161 3.21 -5.11 18.10
N ARG A 162 3.22 -5.41 19.43
CA ARG A 162 2.40 -6.46 20.03
C ARG A 162 0.90 -6.18 19.89
N LYS A 163 0.47 -4.93 20.15
CA LYS A 163 -0.94 -4.51 20.10
C LYS A 163 -1.56 -4.78 18.71
N PHE A 164 -0.80 -4.56 17.64
CA PHE A 164 -1.33 -4.60 16.27
C PHE A 164 -0.91 -5.82 15.44
N THR A 165 0.11 -6.60 15.86
CA THR A 165 0.54 -7.82 15.13
C THR A 165 -0.56 -8.87 15.04
N GLU A 166 -1.48 -8.96 16.00
CA GLU A 166 -2.60 -9.89 15.94
C GLU A 166 -3.55 -9.63 14.76
N HIS A 167 -3.57 -8.42 14.22
CA HIS A 167 -4.37 -8.07 13.05
C HIS A 167 -3.74 -8.57 11.75
N ILE A 168 -2.41 -8.65 11.68
CA ILE A 168 -1.66 -9.12 10.49
C ILE A 168 -1.82 -10.64 10.32
N ASN A 169 -1.76 -11.39 11.41
CA ASN A 169 -1.82 -12.86 11.39
C ASN A 169 -3.21 -13.43 11.04
N LYS A 170 -4.22 -12.58 10.86
CA LYS A 170 -5.58 -12.96 10.45
C LYS A 170 -5.85 -12.79 8.96
N ARG A 171 -4.86 -12.33 8.18
CA ARG A 171 -4.86 -12.19 6.71
C ARG A 171 -4.16 -13.36 6.05
#